data_c980070ffd400bf1041b1c69f3541d55
#
_entry.id   c980070ffd400bf1041b1c69f3541d55
#
_cell.length_a   1.000
_cell.length_b   1.000
_cell.length_c   1.000
_cell.angle_alpha   90.00
_cell.angle_beta   90.00
_cell.angle_gamma   90.00
#
_symmetry.space_group_name_H-M   'P 1'
#
loop_
_entity.id
_entity.type
_entity.pdbx_description
1 polymer ?
#
loop_
_entity_poly.entity_id
_entity_poly.type
_entity_poly.pdbx_seq_one_letter_code
_entity_poly.pdbx_strand_id
1 'polypeptide(L)'
;MSDALSARPRPQPDEALKDPAVDRAFIGRLVREFYRRVRSDTRLGPIFAGEIKDDWEPHLEKMTDFWCAVILKDGSYHGRPVPAHVKLTTVEESDFDIWLGIFRQTVADLCAPGTAAVFVERAERIARSLRLAMFFRLPAALGPDAARARSADNA
;
A
#
# COMPACT_ATOMS: atom_id res chain seq x y z
N MET A 1 -5.14 -32.78 -28.61
CA MET A 1 -5.78 -32.37 -27.35
C MET A 1 -5.16 -31.03 -26.97
N SER A 2 -5.83 -29.95 -27.30
CA SER A 2 -5.44 -28.62 -26.86
C SER A 2 -5.96 -28.39 -25.48
N ASP A 3 -5.10 -28.46 -24.48
CA ASP A 3 -5.36 -27.84 -23.18
C ASP A 3 -5.46 -26.34 -23.44
N ALA A 4 -6.69 -25.91 -23.61
CA ALA A 4 -6.99 -24.51 -23.43
C ALA A 4 -6.71 -24.20 -21.95
N LEU A 5 -5.51 -23.73 -21.67
CA LEU A 5 -5.21 -23.01 -20.44
C LEU A 5 -6.19 -21.84 -20.40
N SER A 6 -7.33 -22.12 -19.77
CA SER A 6 -8.31 -21.10 -19.45
C SER A 6 -7.63 -20.14 -18.50
N ALA A 7 -7.01 -19.13 -19.08
CA ALA A 7 -6.48 -18.03 -18.30
C ALA A 7 -7.67 -17.44 -17.51
N ARG A 8 -7.67 -17.65 -16.19
CA ARG A 8 -8.65 -17.01 -15.33
C ARG A 8 -8.58 -15.51 -15.58
N PRO A 9 -9.72 -14.85 -15.86
CA PRO A 9 -9.71 -13.41 -16.07
C PRO A 9 -9.07 -12.74 -14.85
N ARG A 10 -8.17 -11.81 -15.11
CA ARG A 10 -7.59 -10.99 -14.03
C ARG A 10 -8.72 -10.23 -13.34
N PRO A 11 -8.74 -10.18 -12.00
CA PRO A 11 -9.73 -9.39 -11.30
C PRO A 11 -9.73 -7.96 -11.81
N GLN A 12 -10.90 -7.42 -12.08
CA GLN A 12 -11.03 -6.01 -12.45
C GLN A 12 -10.51 -5.13 -11.32
N PRO A 13 -9.78 -4.06 -11.61
CA PRO A 13 -9.12 -3.23 -10.59
C PRO A 13 -10.05 -2.68 -9.50
N ASP A 14 -11.28 -2.43 -9.83
CA ASP A 14 -12.25 -1.79 -8.94
C ASP A 14 -13.30 -2.75 -8.36
N GLU A 15 -13.15 -4.04 -8.63
CA GLU A 15 -14.09 -5.03 -8.11
C GLU A 15 -13.74 -5.42 -6.68
N ALA A 16 -14.74 -5.43 -5.81
CA ALA A 16 -14.58 -5.92 -4.44
C ALA A 16 -14.31 -7.43 -4.45
N LEU A 17 -13.39 -7.88 -3.60
CA LEU A 17 -13.08 -9.30 -3.46
C LEU A 17 -14.27 -10.05 -2.84
N LYS A 18 -14.79 -11.03 -3.57
CA LYS A 18 -15.92 -11.87 -3.14
C LYS A 18 -15.44 -13.21 -2.62
N ASP A 19 -14.59 -13.21 -1.62
CA ASP A 19 -14.17 -14.42 -0.90
C ASP A 19 -14.78 -14.36 0.50
N PRO A 20 -15.69 -15.29 0.86
CA PRO A 20 -16.33 -15.30 2.18
C PRO A 20 -15.37 -15.45 3.34
N ALA A 21 -14.17 -16.00 3.11
CA ALA A 21 -13.15 -16.14 4.13
C ALA A 21 -12.46 -14.80 4.44
N VAL A 22 -12.57 -13.81 3.56
CA VAL A 22 -11.98 -12.50 3.72
C VAL A 22 -13.02 -11.54 4.27
N ASP A 23 -12.98 -11.35 5.55
CA ASP A 23 -13.77 -10.38 6.29
C ASP A 23 -12.85 -9.42 7.05
N ARG A 24 -13.43 -8.49 7.82
CA ARG A 24 -12.66 -7.55 8.61
C ARG A 24 -11.74 -8.24 9.62
N ALA A 25 -12.20 -9.31 10.26
CA ALA A 25 -11.40 -10.06 11.23
C ALA A 25 -10.17 -10.69 10.56
N PHE A 26 -10.34 -11.27 9.39
CA PHE A 26 -9.24 -11.81 8.59
C PHE A 26 -8.22 -10.72 8.21
N ILE A 27 -8.71 -9.59 7.69
CA ILE A 27 -7.86 -8.45 7.30
C ILE A 27 -7.10 -7.90 8.51
N GLY A 28 -7.74 -7.82 9.66
CA GLY A 28 -7.09 -7.42 10.91
C GLY A 28 -5.93 -8.35 11.30
N ARG A 29 -6.12 -9.66 11.18
CA ARG A 29 -5.03 -10.63 11.44
C ARG A 29 -3.90 -10.50 10.42
N LEU A 30 -4.23 -10.34 9.16
CA LEU A 30 -3.25 -10.14 8.08
C LEU A 30 -2.41 -8.88 8.32
N VAL A 31 -3.05 -7.78 8.65
CA VAL A 31 -2.38 -6.50 8.95
C VAL A 31 -1.44 -6.65 10.15
N ARG A 32 -1.88 -7.30 11.22
CA ARG A 32 -1.06 -7.52 12.42
C ARG A 32 0.15 -8.40 12.13
N GLU A 33 -0.01 -9.47 11.40
CA GLU A 33 1.09 -10.37 11.03
C GLU A 33 2.06 -9.66 10.07
N PHE A 34 1.56 -8.91 9.12
CA PHE A 34 2.39 -8.13 8.21
C PHE A 34 3.28 -7.13 8.97
N TYR A 35 2.69 -6.32 9.85
CA TYR A 35 3.47 -5.34 10.62
C TYR A 35 4.37 -5.97 11.66
N ARG A 36 4.03 -7.14 12.20
CA ARG A 36 4.97 -7.91 13.02
C ARG A 36 6.25 -8.23 12.26
N ARG A 37 6.12 -8.66 11.01
CA ARG A 37 7.26 -8.95 10.13
C ARG A 37 8.01 -7.69 9.73
N VAL A 38 7.33 -6.63 9.40
CA VAL A 38 7.94 -5.33 9.08
C VAL A 38 8.76 -4.81 10.25
N ARG A 39 8.24 -4.90 11.46
CA ARG A 39 8.95 -4.46 12.68
C ARG A 39 10.19 -5.28 12.97
N SER A 40 10.22 -6.52 12.54
CA SER A 40 11.38 -7.41 12.68
C SER A 40 12.42 -7.25 11.56
N ASP A 41 12.09 -6.54 10.51
CA ASP A 41 13.02 -6.26 9.41
C ASP A 41 14.08 -5.25 9.84
N THR A 42 15.35 -5.53 9.50
CA THR A 42 16.48 -4.71 9.93
C THR A 42 16.49 -3.32 9.32
N ARG A 43 15.92 -3.15 8.14
CA ARG A 43 15.83 -1.85 7.46
C ARG A 43 14.53 -1.12 7.80
N LEU A 44 13.37 -1.79 7.65
CA LEU A 44 12.06 -1.16 7.82
C LEU A 44 11.69 -0.97 9.30
N GLY A 45 12.11 -1.88 10.18
CA GLY A 45 11.77 -1.80 11.61
C GLY A 45 12.11 -0.45 12.23
N PRO A 46 13.37 0.04 12.10
CA PRO A 46 13.75 1.35 12.63
C PRO A 46 12.99 2.53 12.01
N ILE A 47 12.68 2.47 10.72
CA ILE A 47 11.92 3.53 10.03
C ILE A 47 10.51 3.65 10.63
N PHE A 48 9.82 2.52 10.78
CA PHE A 48 8.48 2.51 11.38
C PHE A 48 8.51 2.85 12.87
N ALA A 49 9.51 2.41 13.61
CA ALA A 49 9.67 2.75 15.02
C ALA A 49 9.85 4.25 15.24
N GLY A 50 10.51 4.94 14.31
CA GLY A 50 10.68 6.40 14.36
C GLY A 50 9.37 7.16 14.14
N GLU A 51 8.46 6.61 13.33
CA GLU A 51 7.19 7.26 13.00
C GLU A 51 6.05 6.84 13.95
N ILE A 52 5.99 5.55 14.30
CA ILE A 52 4.98 4.98 15.17
C ILE A 52 5.68 4.61 16.47
N LYS A 53 5.67 5.50 17.44
CA LYS A 53 6.47 5.35 18.66
C LYS A 53 6.04 4.15 19.50
N ASP A 54 5.27 4.37 20.56
CA ASP A 54 5.00 3.30 21.53
C ASP A 54 3.63 2.63 21.37
N ASP A 55 2.69 3.28 20.67
CA ASP A 55 1.33 2.78 20.52
C ASP A 55 1.01 2.41 19.08
N TRP A 56 1.10 1.11 18.81
CA TRP A 56 0.83 0.55 17.48
C TRP A 56 -0.66 0.29 17.21
N GLU A 57 -1.47 0.16 18.24
CA GLU A 57 -2.89 -0.21 18.09
C GLU A 57 -3.68 0.76 17.20
N PRO A 58 -3.63 2.10 17.38
CA PRO A 58 -4.32 3.01 16.47
C PRO A 58 -3.86 2.91 15.02
N HIS A 59 -2.58 2.68 14.80
CA HIS A 59 -2.03 2.48 13.46
C HIS A 59 -2.53 1.18 12.83
N LEU A 60 -2.54 0.08 13.58
CA LEU A 60 -3.02 -1.22 13.11
C LEU A 60 -4.51 -1.18 12.78
N GLU A 61 -5.32 -0.50 13.58
CA GLU A 61 -6.74 -0.26 13.29
C GLU A 61 -6.92 0.56 12.02
N LYS A 62 -6.15 1.61 11.85
CA LYS A 62 -6.19 2.47 10.67
C LYS A 62 -5.81 1.69 9.41
N MET A 63 -4.80 0.84 9.49
CA MET A 63 -4.39 -0.01 8.36
C MET A 63 -5.40 -1.11 8.08
N THR A 64 -6.06 -1.63 9.09
CA THR A 64 -7.18 -2.55 8.90
C THR A 64 -8.33 -1.86 8.16
N ASP A 65 -8.72 -0.65 8.56
CA ASP A 65 -9.71 0.16 7.86
C ASP A 65 -9.31 0.41 6.40
N PHE A 66 -8.06 0.76 6.18
CA PHE A 66 -7.52 1.00 4.84
C PHE A 66 -7.68 -0.23 3.95
N TRP A 67 -7.24 -1.40 4.40
CA TRP A 67 -7.32 -2.63 3.63
C TRP A 67 -8.76 -3.13 3.46
N CYS A 68 -9.63 -2.93 4.44
CA CYS A 68 -11.06 -3.20 4.29
C CYS A 68 -11.67 -2.32 3.20
N ALA A 69 -11.34 -1.04 3.17
CA ALA A 69 -11.81 -0.14 2.12
C ALA A 69 -11.30 -0.54 0.73
N VAL A 70 -10.03 -0.95 0.63
CA VAL A 70 -9.40 -1.36 -0.63
C VAL A 70 -9.96 -2.69 -1.15
N ILE A 71 -10.09 -3.68 -0.29
CA ILE A 71 -10.45 -5.05 -0.65
C ILE A 71 -11.96 -5.28 -0.65
N LEU A 72 -12.65 -4.83 0.39
CA LEU A 72 -14.09 -5.04 0.58
C LEU A 72 -14.94 -3.89 0.05
N LYS A 73 -14.31 -2.74 -0.26
CA LYS A 73 -15.00 -1.53 -0.72
C LYS A 73 -16.06 -1.03 0.27
N ASP A 74 -15.79 -1.16 1.58
CA ASP A 74 -16.75 -0.84 2.64
C ASP A 74 -16.74 0.62 3.12
N GLY A 75 -15.85 1.46 2.57
CA GLY A 75 -15.77 2.87 2.93
C GLY A 75 -15.18 3.17 4.31
N SER A 76 -14.54 2.20 4.96
CA SER A 76 -14.01 2.33 6.33
C SER A 76 -12.89 3.35 6.50
N TYR A 77 -12.15 3.67 5.42
CA TYR A 77 -10.96 4.49 5.49
C TYR A 77 -11.19 5.90 4.97
N HIS A 78 -10.84 6.89 5.77
CA HIS A 78 -10.97 8.32 5.45
C HIS A 78 -9.63 9.08 5.48
N GLY A 79 -8.51 8.38 5.62
CA GLY A 79 -7.17 8.98 5.68
C GLY A 79 -6.63 9.38 4.30
N ARG A 80 -5.46 10.01 4.33
CA ARG A 80 -4.73 10.43 3.12
C ARG A 80 -3.33 9.82 3.16
N PRO A 81 -3.10 8.66 2.51
CA PRO A 81 -1.82 7.97 2.57
C PRO A 81 -0.69 8.76 1.89
N VAL A 82 -0.95 9.41 0.77
CA VAL A 82 0.09 10.12 0.01
C VAL A 82 0.69 11.28 0.82
N PRO A 83 -0.08 12.24 1.36
CA PRO A 83 0.50 13.32 2.17
C PRO A 83 1.24 12.81 3.42
N ALA A 84 0.77 11.75 4.05
CA ALA A 84 1.44 11.16 5.21
C ALA A 84 2.81 10.58 4.86
N HIS A 85 2.95 9.92 3.72
CA HIS A 85 4.20 9.30 3.27
C HIS A 85 5.20 10.29 2.70
N VAL A 86 4.76 11.35 2.04
CA VAL A 86 5.64 12.39 1.47
C VAL A 86 6.49 13.07 2.55
N LYS A 87 6.03 13.08 3.80
CA LYS A 87 6.77 13.63 4.94
C LYS A 87 7.92 12.74 5.42
N LEU A 88 7.98 11.48 4.98
CA LEU A 88 9.00 10.51 5.40
C LEU A 88 10.30 10.75 4.60
N THR A 89 11.26 11.43 5.20
CA THR A 89 12.52 11.81 4.55
C THR A 89 13.59 10.72 4.61
N THR A 90 13.44 9.73 5.50
CA THR A 90 14.40 8.64 5.69
C THR A 90 14.13 7.42 4.80
N VAL A 91 13.00 7.40 4.11
CA VAL A 91 12.60 6.31 3.23
C VAL A 91 13.28 6.45 1.88
N GLU A 92 13.88 5.37 1.41
CA GLU A 92 14.47 5.23 0.07
C GLU A 92 13.52 4.46 -0.85
N GLU A 93 13.67 4.64 -2.15
CA GLU A 93 12.83 3.94 -3.14
C GLU A 93 12.89 2.43 -2.99
N SER A 94 14.08 1.88 -2.74
CA SER A 94 14.29 0.44 -2.53
C SER A 94 13.56 -0.13 -1.30
N ASP A 95 13.17 0.71 -0.35
CA ASP A 95 12.40 0.28 0.82
C ASP A 95 11.02 -0.25 0.44
N PHE A 96 10.44 0.23 -0.65
CA PHE A 96 9.20 -0.31 -1.20
C PHE A 96 9.34 -1.74 -1.68
N ASP A 97 10.49 -2.12 -2.22
CA ASP A 97 10.74 -3.50 -2.67
C ASP A 97 10.81 -4.44 -1.46
N ILE A 98 11.41 -4.02 -0.36
CA ILE A 98 11.44 -4.77 0.90
C ILE A 98 10.02 -4.92 1.44
N TRP A 99 9.27 -3.83 1.51
CA TRP A 99 7.88 -3.81 1.98
C TRP A 99 6.99 -4.75 1.17
N LEU A 100 7.06 -4.69 -0.16
CA LEU A 100 6.31 -5.57 -1.05
C LEU A 100 6.73 -7.03 -0.90
N GLY A 101 8.01 -7.31 -0.72
CA GLY A 101 8.51 -8.68 -0.50
C GLY A 101 7.93 -9.30 0.77
N ILE A 102 7.92 -8.55 1.87
CA ILE A 102 7.31 -8.99 3.13
C ILE A 102 5.81 -9.18 2.96
N PHE A 103 5.14 -8.27 2.28
CA PHE A 103 3.70 -8.34 2.03
C PHE A 103 3.33 -9.57 1.19
N ARG A 104 4.04 -9.83 0.10
CA ARG A 104 3.83 -11.02 -0.74
C ARG A 104 3.96 -12.30 0.06
N GLN A 105 5.00 -12.41 0.88
CA GLN A 105 5.20 -13.59 1.71
C GLN A 105 4.08 -13.75 2.75
N THR A 106 3.66 -12.66 3.36
CA THR A 106 2.58 -12.67 4.35
C THR A 106 1.27 -13.18 3.76
N VAL A 107 0.86 -12.63 2.61
CA VAL A 107 -0.38 -13.08 1.97
C VAL A 107 -0.27 -14.49 1.41
N ALA A 108 0.90 -14.90 0.94
CA ALA A 108 1.13 -16.28 0.50
C ALA A 108 0.95 -17.27 1.66
N ASP A 109 1.37 -16.90 2.86
CA ASP A 109 1.26 -17.74 4.05
C ASP A 109 -0.17 -17.82 4.61
N LEU A 110 -0.97 -16.76 4.44
CA LEU A 110 -2.28 -16.63 5.08
C LEU A 110 -3.46 -16.80 4.13
N CYS A 111 -3.27 -16.64 2.83
CA CYS A 111 -4.36 -16.63 1.85
C CYS A 111 -4.26 -17.81 0.87
N ALA A 112 -5.40 -18.21 0.33
CA ALA A 112 -5.45 -19.03 -0.87
C ALA A 112 -4.79 -18.27 -2.04
N PRO A 113 -4.16 -18.98 -3.03
CA PRO A 113 -3.40 -18.32 -4.10
C PRO A 113 -4.16 -17.26 -4.88
N GLY A 114 -5.43 -17.48 -5.19
CA GLY A 114 -6.26 -16.50 -5.90
C GLY A 114 -6.52 -15.24 -5.09
N THR A 115 -6.78 -15.38 -3.80
CA THR A 115 -6.97 -14.28 -2.86
C THR A 115 -5.67 -13.52 -2.64
N ALA A 116 -4.56 -14.23 -2.46
CA ALA A 116 -3.24 -13.63 -2.33
C ALA A 116 -2.90 -12.75 -3.54
N ALA A 117 -3.20 -13.20 -4.75
CA ALA A 117 -2.95 -12.45 -5.98
C ALA A 117 -3.69 -11.11 -6.01
N VAL A 118 -4.91 -11.04 -5.49
CA VAL A 118 -5.68 -9.79 -5.39
C VAL A 118 -5.02 -8.82 -4.42
N PHE A 119 -4.63 -9.28 -3.25
CA PHE A 119 -3.93 -8.44 -2.26
C PHE A 119 -2.62 -7.90 -2.80
N VAL A 120 -1.82 -8.73 -3.46
CA VAL A 120 -0.54 -8.34 -4.05
C VAL A 120 -0.73 -7.28 -5.14
N GLU A 121 -1.70 -7.46 -6.01
CA GLU A 121 -2.00 -6.49 -7.08
C GLU A 121 -2.38 -5.12 -6.50
N ARG A 122 -3.19 -5.08 -5.45
CA ARG A 122 -3.55 -3.84 -4.77
C ARG A 122 -2.35 -3.21 -4.08
N ALA A 123 -1.52 -4.00 -3.40
CA ALA A 123 -0.30 -3.52 -2.74
C ALA A 123 0.70 -2.93 -3.74
N GLU A 124 0.90 -3.57 -4.88
CA GLU A 124 1.77 -3.07 -5.95
C GLU A 124 1.28 -1.74 -6.51
N ARG A 125 -0.02 -1.59 -6.69
CA ARG A 125 -0.64 -0.35 -7.15
C ARG A 125 -0.45 0.78 -6.14
N ILE A 126 -0.67 0.51 -4.87
CA ILE A 126 -0.46 1.47 -3.77
C ILE A 126 1.00 1.89 -3.72
N ALA A 127 1.93 0.93 -3.74
CA ALA A 127 3.35 1.20 -3.74
C ALA A 127 3.78 2.06 -4.93
N ARG A 128 3.26 1.79 -6.12
CA ARG A 128 3.53 2.60 -7.33
C ARG A 128 3.08 4.04 -7.14
N SER A 129 1.88 4.25 -6.63
CA SER A 129 1.34 5.60 -6.38
C SER A 129 2.18 6.36 -5.35
N LEU A 130 2.58 5.72 -4.27
CA LEU A 130 3.42 6.32 -3.24
C LEU A 130 4.83 6.62 -3.75
N ARG A 131 5.43 5.71 -4.50
CA ARG A 131 6.75 5.91 -5.11
C ARG A 131 6.75 7.12 -6.05
N LEU A 132 5.73 7.25 -6.90
CA LEU A 132 5.57 8.38 -7.80
C LEU A 132 5.43 9.70 -7.02
N ALA A 133 4.65 9.71 -5.96
CA ALA A 133 4.46 10.90 -5.14
C ALA A 133 5.71 11.31 -4.36
N MET A 134 6.49 10.32 -3.87
CA MET A 134 7.65 10.58 -3.00
C MET A 134 8.93 10.87 -3.77
N PHE A 135 9.18 10.19 -4.90
CA PHE A 135 10.48 10.21 -5.57
C PHE A 135 10.45 10.76 -6.99
N PHE A 136 9.31 10.74 -7.67
CA PHE A 136 9.17 11.18 -9.05
C PHE A 136 8.24 12.38 -9.11
N ARG A 137 8.71 13.52 -8.61
CA ARG A 137 7.96 14.76 -8.72
C ARG A 137 7.93 15.19 -10.18
N LEU A 138 6.72 15.48 -10.69
CA LEU A 138 6.58 16.11 -12.00
C LEU A 138 7.41 17.40 -12.03
N PRO A 139 8.10 17.71 -13.15
CA PRO A 139 8.81 18.98 -13.29
C PRO A 139 7.86 20.14 -12.96
N ALA A 140 8.37 21.13 -12.21
CA ALA A 140 7.59 22.29 -11.78
C ALA A 140 6.92 23.05 -12.95
N ALA A 141 7.42 22.87 -14.19
CA ALA A 141 6.85 23.43 -15.41
C ALA A 141 5.46 22.92 -15.80
N LEU A 142 4.99 21.83 -15.21
CA LEU A 142 3.72 21.19 -15.56
C LEU A 142 2.63 21.37 -14.49
N GLY A 143 2.95 22.02 -13.36
CA GLY A 143 2.00 22.25 -12.28
C GLY A 143 1.50 23.70 -12.23
N PRO A 144 0.28 23.95 -11.69
CA PRO A 144 -0.26 25.31 -11.55
C PRO A 144 0.61 26.23 -10.69
N ASP A 145 1.40 25.69 -9.77
CA ASP A 145 2.32 26.46 -8.93
C ASP A 145 3.59 26.90 -9.67
N ALA A 146 3.96 26.20 -10.73
CA ALA A 146 5.07 26.59 -11.58
C ALA A 146 4.77 27.83 -12.44
N ALA A 147 3.52 28.01 -12.83
CA ALA A 147 3.07 29.21 -13.55
C ALA A 147 3.10 30.45 -12.63
N ARG A 148 2.86 30.28 -11.33
CA ARG A 148 2.95 31.37 -10.34
C ARG A 148 4.39 31.75 -10.02
N ALA A 149 5.31 30.78 -9.93
CA ALA A 149 6.73 31.02 -9.69
C ALA A 149 7.38 31.77 -10.87
N ARG A 150 6.98 31.48 -12.11
CA ARG A 150 7.48 32.18 -13.30
C ARG A 150 6.99 33.62 -13.44
N SER A 151 5.78 33.93 -12.97
CA SER A 151 5.28 35.31 -12.96
C SER A 151 5.88 36.17 -11.85
N ALA A 152 6.41 35.56 -10.79
CA ALA A 152 7.13 36.29 -9.74
C ALA A 152 8.58 36.64 -10.12
N ASP A 153 9.22 35.88 -11.00
CA ASP A 153 10.59 36.15 -11.48
C ASP A 153 10.67 37.19 -12.62
N ASN A 154 9.53 37.59 -13.17
CA ASN A 154 9.45 38.57 -14.26
C ASN A 154 8.88 39.92 -13.81
N ALA A 155 8.81 40.14 -12.54
CA ALA A 155 8.41 41.44 -11.99
C ALA A 155 9.62 42.30 -11.57
#